data_7877c206a0888ac26c1093e80b0e8e6e
#
_entry.id   7877c206a0888ac26c1093e80b0e8e6e
#
_cell.length_a   1.000
_cell.length_b   1.000
_cell.length_c   1.000
_cell.angle_alpha   90.00
_cell.angle_beta   90.00
_cell.angle_gamma   90.00
#
_symmetry.space_group_name_H-M   'P 1'
#
loop_
_entity.id
_entity.type
_entity.pdbx_description
1 polymer ?
#
loop_
_entity_poly.entity_id
_entity_poly.type
_entity_poly.pdbx_seq_one_letter_code
_entity_poly.pdbx_strand_id
1 'polypeptide(L)'
;MKIYIMTHMKCELPTADGYVPLQVGRAIGQDLGYTGDHTGDNISDLNPLFGELTGLYWIWKNDRDSDIIGINHYRRFFAEEDGELLRQSTVEETLKKYDLIAPVQMVGEDSHYETYKKVHNSEDMDAVRAAIKTCYPQYLETFDARPR
;
A
#
# COMPACT_ATOMS: atom_id res chain seq x y z
N MET A 1 7.07 -15.98 -1.28
CA MET A 1 7.00 -14.51 -1.39
C MET A 1 6.04 -14.12 -2.52
N LYS A 2 5.26 -13.05 -2.33
CA LYS A 2 4.51 -12.37 -3.40
C LYS A 2 4.63 -10.86 -3.23
N ILE A 3 4.83 -10.15 -4.34
CA ILE A 3 4.79 -8.70 -4.40
C ILE A 3 3.59 -8.31 -5.26
N TYR A 4 2.54 -7.81 -4.62
CA TYR A 4 1.33 -7.42 -5.30
C TYR A 4 1.48 -6.04 -5.94
N ILE A 5 1.12 -5.93 -7.23
CA ILE A 5 1.07 -4.66 -7.95
C ILE A 5 -0.38 -4.22 -8.00
N MET A 6 -0.74 -3.27 -7.15
CA MET A 6 -2.11 -2.76 -7.08
C MET A 6 -2.41 -1.84 -8.26
N THR A 7 -3.48 -2.15 -8.99
CA THR A 7 -3.95 -1.35 -10.12
C THR A 7 -5.48 -1.31 -10.19
N HIS A 8 -6.01 -0.19 -10.65
CA HIS A 8 -7.44 -0.01 -10.94
C HIS A 8 -7.67 0.21 -12.45
N MET A 9 -6.63 0.14 -13.25
CA MET A 9 -6.70 0.37 -14.69
C MET A 9 -5.79 -0.61 -15.44
N LYS A 10 -6.12 -0.85 -16.72
CA LYS A 10 -5.26 -1.63 -17.60
C LYS A 10 -4.02 -0.81 -17.94
N CYS A 11 -2.87 -1.36 -17.70
CA CYS A 11 -1.57 -0.75 -18.01
C CYS A 11 -0.52 -1.84 -18.26
N GLU A 12 0.58 -1.45 -18.84
CA GLU A 12 1.74 -2.31 -18.94
C GLU A 12 2.38 -2.45 -17.57
N LEU A 13 2.49 -3.67 -17.08
CA LEU A 13 3.07 -4.00 -15.78
C LEU A 13 4.32 -4.84 -15.98
N PRO A 14 5.34 -4.65 -15.14
CA PRO A 14 6.54 -5.48 -15.20
C PRO A 14 6.18 -6.94 -14.90
N THR A 15 6.86 -7.84 -15.60
CA THR A 15 6.73 -9.28 -15.40
C THR A 15 8.02 -9.79 -14.77
N ALA A 16 7.95 -10.21 -13.53
CA ALA A 16 9.07 -10.82 -12.80
C ALA A 16 8.53 -11.85 -11.81
N ASP A 17 9.38 -12.80 -11.45
CA ASP A 17 9.01 -13.84 -10.50
C ASP A 17 8.59 -13.24 -9.15
N GLY A 18 7.45 -13.70 -8.64
CA GLY A 18 6.87 -13.22 -7.40
C GLY A 18 6.04 -11.94 -7.52
N TYR A 19 6.05 -11.25 -8.67
CA TYR A 19 5.24 -10.06 -8.89
C TYR A 19 3.85 -10.44 -9.42
N VAL A 20 2.79 -10.04 -8.72
CA VAL A 20 1.40 -10.43 -9.00
C VAL A 20 0.52 -9.19 -9.17
N PRO A 21 0.00 -8.92 -10.38
CA PRO A 21 -1.00 -7.88 -10.57
C PRO A 21 -2.26 -8.17 -9.75
N LEU A 22 -2.70 -7.18 -8.94
CA LEU A 22 -3.93 -7.22 -8.16
C LEU A 22 -4.84 -6.06 -8.57
N GLN A 23 -5.96 -6.37 -9.18
CA GLN A 23 -6.97 -5.36 -9.49
C GLN A 23 -7.75 -5.00 -8.24
N VAL A 24 -7.65 -3.73 -7.82
CA VAL A 24 -8.43 -3.19 -6.70
C VAL A 24 -9.75 -2.59 -7.19
N GLY A 25 -10.80 -2.68 -6.36
CA GLY A 25 -12.14 -2.24 -6.74
C GLY A 25 -12.78 -3.10 -7.84
N ARG A 26 -12.39 -4.35 -7.97
CA ARG A 26 -12.89 -5.24 -9.03
C ARG A 26 -14.40 -5.48 -8.94
N ALA A 27 -14.98 -5.43 -7.74
CA ALA A 27 -16.43 -5.62 -7.55
C ALA A 27 -17.28 -4.58 -8.29
N ILE A 28 -16.75 -3.38 -8.48
CA ILE A 28 -17.46 -2.25 -9.12
C ILE A 28 -16.80 -1.79 -10.42
N GLY A 29 -15.64 -2.36 -10.75
CA GLY A 29 -14.86 -2.02 -11.93
C GLY A 29 -14.97 -3.05 -13.04
N GLN A 30 -14.53 -2.66 -14.23
CA GLN A 30 -14.43 -3.55 -15.38
C GLN A 30 -13.31 -4.58 -15.15
N ASP A 31 -13.49 -5.82 -15.65
CA ASP A 31 -12.48 -6.85 -15.60
C ASP A 31 -11.25 -6.51 -16.44
N LEU A 32 -10.11 -6.42 -15.79
CA LEU A 32 -8.82 -6.13 -16.44
C LEU A 32 -8.04 -7.40 -16.79
N GLY A 33 -8.55 -8.59 -16.40
CA GLY A 33 -7.88 -9.87 -16.58
C GLY A 33 -6.77 -10.14 -15.56
N TYR A 34 -6.76 -9.42 -14.42
CA TYR A 34 -5.86 -9.65 -13.30
C TYR A 34 -6.60 -10.36 -12.15
N THR A 35 -5.84 -10.86 -11.17
CA THR A 35 -6.44 -11.26 -9.90
C THR A 35 -7.20 -10.07 -9.32
N GLY A 36 -8.49 -10.27 -8.96
CA GLY A 36 -9.32 -9.20 -8.40
C GLY A 36 -9.47 -9.32 -6.89
N ASP A 37 -9.54 -8.19 -6.22
CA ASP A 37 -9.75 -8.07 -4.78
C ASP A 37 -11.19 -8.34 -4.31
N HIS A 38 -12.07 -8.87 -5.20
CA HIS A 38 -13.50 -9.08 -4.97
C HIS A 38 -13.87 -10.51 -4.56
N THR A 39 -12.88 -11.39 -4.41
CA THR A 39 -13.10 -12.80 -4.06
C THR A 39 -12.89 -13.03 -2.56
N GLY A 40 -13.48 -14.10 -2.01
CA GLY A 40 -13.35 -14.42 -0.59
C GLY A 40 -13.83 -13.29 0.34
N ASP A 41 -13.18 -13.15 1.48
CA ASP A 41 -13.45 -12.05 2.43
C ASP A 41 -12.84 -10.75 1.88
N ASN A 42 -13.67 -9.77 1.52
CA ASN A 42 -13.24 -8.57 0.82
C ASN A 42 -14.12 -7.35 1.12
N ILE A 43 -13.60 -6.18 0.78
CA ILE A 43 -14.27 -4.88 0.82
C ILE A 43 -14.11 -4.14 -0.53
N SER A 44 -14.07 -4.89 -1.62
CA SER A 44 -13.78 -4.38 -2.97
C SER A 44 -14.76 -3.31 -3.44
N ASP A 45 -16.03 -3.40 -3.04
CA ASP A 45 -17.08 -2.42 -3.33
C ASP A 45 -16.86 -1.07 -2.63
N LEU A 46 -16.07 -1.04 -1.55
CA LEU A 46 -15.70 0.17 -0.83
C LEU A 46 -14.47 0.88 -1.42
N ASN A 47 -13.96 0.43 -2.56
CA ASN A 47 -12.79 1.02 -3.20
C ASN A 47 -12.88 2.54 -3.42
N PRO A 48 -14.05 3.17 -3.74
CA PRO A 48 -14.15 4.62 -3.84
C PRO A 48 -13.79 5.37 -2.56
N LEU A 49 -13.89 4.73 -1.39
CA LEU A 49 -13.57 5.31 -0.08
C LEU A 49 -12.16 4.93 0.39
N PHE A 50 -11.74 3.71 0.12
CA PHE A 50 -10.50 3.15 0.67
C PHE A 50 -9.36 3.03 -0.36
N GLY A 51 -9.64 3.23 -1.64
CA GLY A 51 -8.61 3.11 -2.68
C GLY A 51 -7.88 1.76 -2.64
N GLU A 52 -6.57 1.81 -2.66
CA GLU A 52 -5.70 0.61 -2.66
C GLU A 52 -5.79 -0.22 -1.36
N LEU A 53 -6.35 0.34 -0.29
CA LEU A 53 -6.53 -0.39 0.96
C LEU A 53 -7.50 -1.57 0.81
N THR A 54 -8.38 -1.58 -0.20
CA THR A 54 -9.23 -2.74 -0.48
C THR A 54 -8.41 -3.95 -0.91
N GLY A 55 -7.35 -3.73 -1.69
CA GLY A 55 -6.40 -4.76 -2.06
C GLY A 55 -5.57 -5.25 -0.86
N LEU A 56 -5.12 -4.33 0.01
CA LEU A 56 -4.41 -4.70 1.24
C LEU A 56 -5.29 -5.56 2.16
N TYR A 57 -6.57 -5.20 2.33
CA TYR A 57 -7.53 -5.99 3.08
C TYR A 57 -7.68 -7.38 2.48
N TRP A 58 -7.85 -7.47 1.15
CA TRP A 58 -7.99 -8.73 0.45
C TRP A 58 -6.77 -9.65 0.64
N ILE A 59 -5.56 -9.11 0.52
CA ILE A 59 -4.31 -9.84 0.76
C ILE A 59 -4.29 -10.39 2.18
N TRP A 60 -4.57 -9.54 3.17
CA TRP A 60 -4.61 -9.95 4.58
C TRP A 60 -5.60 -11.09 4.85
N LYS A 61 -6.75 -11.05 4.21
CA LYS A 61 -7.81 -12.06 4.43
C LYS A 61 -7.59 -13.34 3.64
N ASN A 62 -7.02 -13.28 2.44
CA ASN A 62 -7.09 -14.38 1.49
C ASN A 62 -5.71 -14.98 1.11
N ASP A 63 -4.61 -14.24 1.22
CA ASP A 63 -3.28 -14.84 1.03
C ASP A 63 -2.80 -15.49 2.34
N ARG A 64 -2.81 -16.82 2.36
CA ARG A 64 -2.38 -17.64 3.50
C ARG A 64 -1.07 -18.37 3.23
N ASP A 65 -0.56 -18.30 2.00
CA ASP A 65 0.55 -19.12 1.52
C ASP A 65 1.86 -18.34 1.43
N SER A 66 1.82 -17.02 1.66
CA SER A 66 2.99 -16.15 1.51
C SER A 66 3.58 -15.75 2.85
N ASP A 67 4.81 -16.17 3.13
CA ASP A 67 5.57 -15.74 4.32
C ASP A 67 6.05 -14.29 4.19
N ILE A 68 6.29 -13.82 2.96
CA ILE A 68 6.72 -12.46 2.66
C ILE A 68 5.74 -11.86 1.66
N ILE A 69 5.18 -10.71 2.01
CA ILE A 69 4.25 -9.95 1.17
C ILE A 69 4.83 -8.56 0.92
N GLY A 70 4.97 -8.22 -0.36
CA GLY A 70 5.28 -6.87 -0.82
C GLY A 70 4.06 -6.21 -1.47
N ILE A 71 4.03 -4.87 -1.44
CA ILE A 71 2.96 -4.07 -2.03
C ILE A 71 3.59 -2.98 -2.87
N ASN A 72 3.27 -2.97 -4.16
CA ASN A 72 3.65 -1.94 -5.11
C ASN A 72 2.40 -1.28 -5.69
N HIS A 73 2.54 -0.03 -6.05
CA HIS A 73 1.57 0.66 -6.90
C HIS A 73 1.94 0.45 -8.38
N TYR A 74 0.97 0.42 -9.30
CA TYR A 74 1.22 0.22 -10.74
C TYR A 74 2.14 1.26 -11.41
N ARG A 75 2.47 2.36 -10.72
CA ARG A 75 3.39 3.42 -11.17
C ARG A 75 4.65 3.55 -10.30
N ARG A 76 4.80 2.74 -9.25
CA ARG A 76 5.91 2.86 -8.30
C ARG A 76 6.31 1.48 -7.84
N PHE A 77 7.58 1.17 -8.03
CA PHE A 77 8.14 -0.14 -7.73
C PHE A 77 9.37 0.03 -6.85
N PHE A 78 9.63 -0.94 -6.00
CA PHE A 78 10.94 -1.08 -5.39
C PHE A 78 11.93 -1.49 -6.45
N ALA A 79 13.10 -0.87 -6.43
CA ALA A 79 14.18 -1.11 -7.39
C ALA A 79 15.49 -1.45 -6.68
N GLU A 80 16.32 -2.22 -7.37
CA GLU A 80 17.72 -2.42 -7.06
C GLU A 80 18.52 -1.15 -7.38
N GLU A 81 19.79 -1.10 -6.96
CA GLU A 81 20.68 0.01 -7.28
C GLU A 81 20.92 0.19 -8.80
N ASP A 82 20.83 -0.89 -9.57
CA ASP A 82 20.93 -0.89 -11.03
C ASP A 82 19.65 -0.41 -11.74
N GLY A 83 18.58 -0.12 -11.01
CA GLY A 83 17.29 0.30 -11.52
C GLY A 83 16.33 -0.83 -11.91
N GLU A 84 16.78 -2.08 -11.84
CA GLU A 84 15.92 -3.24 -12.06
C GLU A 84 14.95 -3.44 -10.90
N LEU A 85 13.89 -4.22 -11.10
CA LEU A 85 12.96 -4.57 -10.04
C LEU A 85 13.66 -5.28 -8.89
N LEU A 86 13.25 -4.95 -7.67
CA LEU A 86 13.77 -5.59 -6.45
C LEU A 86 13.59 -7.12 -6.52
N ARG A 87 14.70 -7.84 -6.43
CA ARG A 87 14.72 -9.30 -6.58
C ARG A 87 14.34 -10.01 -5.31
N GLN A 88 13.77 -11.19 -5.44
CA GLN A 88 13.42 -12.03 -4.30
C GLN A 88 14.62 -12.28 -3.38
N SER A 89 15.79 -12.58 -3.94
CA SER A 89 17.00 -12.82 -3.16
C SER A 89 17.42 -11.62 -2.30
N THR A 90 17.28 -10.40 -2.83
CA THR A 90 17.58 -9.16 -2.10
C THR A 90 16.58 -8.95 -0.97
N VAL A 91 15.29 -9.20 -1.21
CA VAL A 91 14.24 -9.14 -0.19
C VAL A 91 14.54 -10.11 0.94
N GLU A 92 14.78 -11.39 0.61
CA GLU A 92 15.04 -12.45 1.61
C GLU A 92 16.30 -12.17 2.43
N GLU A 93 17.37 -11.68 1.80
CA GLU A 93 18.60 -11.34 2.52
C GLU A 93 18.42 -10.12 3.44
N THR A 94 17.67 -9.12 2.97
CA THR A 94 17.38 -7.91 3.75
C THR A 94 16.52 -8.23 4.97
N LEU A 95 15.48 -9.04 4.79
CA LEU A 95 14.54 -9.41 5.86
C LEU A 95 15.12 -10.39 6.88
N LYS A 96 16.33 -10.92 6.67
CA LYS A 96 17.08 -11.60 7.76
C LYS A 96 17.55 -10.64 8.85
N LYS A 97 17.67 -9.35 8.53
CA LYS A 97 18.20 -8.31 9.42
C LYS A 97 17.17 -7.28 9.83
N TYR A 98 16.11 -7.12 9.04
CA TYR A 98 15.09 -6.11 9.21
C TYR A 98 13.70 -6.73 9.09
N ASP A 99 12.73 -6.19 9.80
CA ASP A 99 11.34 -6.67 9.78
C ASP A 99 10.54 -6.10 8.60
N LEU A 100 11.02 -5.01 7.99
CA LEU A 100 10.30 -4.28 6.95
C LEU A 100 11.28 -3.63 5.96
N ILE A 101 10.90 -3.66 4.68
CA ILE A 101 11.53 -2.85 3.63
C ILE A 101 10.54 -1.75 3.24
N ALA A 102 10.95 -0.51 3.40
CA ALA A 102 10.15 0.66 3.04
C ALA A 102 10.89 1.53 2.02
N PRO A 103 10.17 2.32 1.21
CA PRO A 103 10.82 3.27 0.32
C PRO A 103 11.56 4.35 1.13
N VAL A 104 12.65 4.85 0.56
CA VAL A 104 13.33 6.01 1.13
C VAL A 104 12.36 7.18 1.15
N GLN A 105 12.21 7.81 2.31
CA GLN A 105 11.36 8.97 2.44
C GLN A 105 11.95 10.12 1.62
N MET A 106 11.18 10.65 0.69
CA MET A 106 11.53 11.88 -0.01
C MET A 106 11.28 13.05 0.97
N VAL A 107 12.35 13.63 1.47
CA VAL A 107 12.29 14.81 2.33
C VAL A 107 12.20 16.03 1.42
N GLY A 108 11.02 16.63 1.35
CA GLY A 108 10.82 17.94 0.73
C GLY A 108 11.10 19.08 1.74
N GLU A 109 10.95 20.32 1.30
CA GLU A 109 11.03 21.51 2.18
C GLU A 109 9.84 21.54 3.17
N ASP A 110 8.68 21.03 2.74
CA ASP A 110 7.47 20.97 3.54
C ASP A 110 7.36 19.62 4.29
N SER A 111 6.76 19.65 5.46
CA SER A 111 6.31 18.42 6.13
C SER A 111 5.21 17.73 5.32
N HIS A 112 5.00 16.43 5.56
CA HIS A 112 3.88 15.70 4.92
C HIS A 112 2.53 16.34 5.23
N TYR A 113 2.36 16.93 6.41
CA TYR A 113 1.14 17.63 6.80
C TYR A 113 0.94 18.92 6.00
N GLU A 114 1.98 19.72 5.81
CA GLU A 114 1.90 20.93 4.99
C GLU A 114 1.61 20.59 3.52
N THR A 115 2.25 19.54 3.00
CA THR A 115 1.97 19.03 1.65
C THR A 115 0.52 18.58 1.52
N TYR A 116 -0.01 17.85 2.53
CA TYR A 116 -1.40 17.42 2.57
C TYR A 116 -2.38 18.60 2.51
N LYS A 117 -2.15 19.62 3.34
CA LYS A 117 -3.01 20.83 3.38
C LYS A 117 -3.08 21.60 2.06
N LYS A 118 -2.05 21.51 1.21
CA LYS A 118 -2.03 22.18 -0.10
C LYS A 118 -2.97 21.57 -1.11
N VAL A 119 -3.32 20.29 -0.97
CA VAL A 119 -4.07 19.51 -1.98
C VAL A 119 -5.33 18.84 -1.43
N HIS A 120 -5.51 18.82 -0.10
CA HIS A 120 -6.63 18.20 0.61
C HIS A 120 -7.21 19.11 1.68
N ASN A 121 -8.35 18.70 2.27
CA ASN A 121 -8.95 19.42 3.39
C ASN A 121 -8.13 19.17 4.67
N SER A 122 -7.65 20.25 5.30
CA SER A 122 -6.88 20.17 6.54
C SER A 122 -7.67 19.58 7.72
N GLU A 123 -9.02 19.71 7.72
CA GLU A 123 -9.90 19.15 8.75
C GLU A 123 -9.90 17.63 8.78
N ASP A 124 -9.49 16.97 7.69
CA ASP A 124 -9.38 15.50 7.63
C ASP A 124 -8.37 14.98 8.66
N MET A 125 -7.29 15.72 8.88
CA MET A 125 -6.28 15.33 9.88
C MET A 125 -6.80 15.46 11.32
N ASP A 126 -7.69 16.41 11.57
CA ASP A 126 -8.36 16.56 12.86
C ASP A 126 -9.38 15.41 13.08
N ALA A 127 -10.08 15.01 12.02
CA ALA A 127 -10.96 13.83 12.05
C ALA A 127 -10.17 12.54 12.32
N VAL A 128 -9.02 12.35 11.67
CA VAL A 128 -8.12 11.19 11.92
C VAL A 128 -7.66 11.21 13.38
N ARG A 129 -7.22 12.36 13.89
CA ARG A 129 -6.79 12.50 15.29
C ARG A 129 -7.90 12.14 16.26
N ALA A 130 -9.13 12.61 16.01
CA ALA A 130 -10.30 12.29 16.83
C ALA A 130 -10.61 10.79 16.79
N ALA A 131 -10.53 10.15 15.64
CA ALA A 131 -10.72 8.72 15.50
C ALA A 131 -9.64 7.92 16.27
N ILE A 132 -8.38 8.32 16.17
CA ILE A 132 -7.28 7.70 16.95
C ILE A 132 -7.55 7.84 18.45
N LYS A 133 -7.90 9.03 18.90
CA LYS A 133 -8.21 9.28 20.33
C LYS A 133 -9.32 8.37 20.84
N THR A 134 -10.33 8.08 20.01
CA THR A 134 -11.49 7.27 20.38
C THR A 134 -11.20 5.77 20.28
N CYS A 135 -10.58 5.33 19.19
CA CYS A 135 -10.45 3.91 18.88
C CYS A 135 -9.10 3.31 19.32
N TYR A 136 -8.04 4.13 19.34
CA TYR A 136 -6.66 3.68 19.57
C TYR A 136 -5.87 4.71 20.38
N PRO A 137 -6.31 5.07 21.61
CA PRO A 137 -5.74 6.18 22.40
C PRO A 137 -4.24 6.01 22.69
N GLN A 138 -3.73 4.78 22.72
CA GLN A 138 -2.31 4.47 22.94
C GLN A 138 -1.39 5.00 21.81
N TYR A 139 -1.93 5.30 20.63
CA TYR A 139 -1.16 5.84 19.50
C TYR A 139 -1.26 7.36 19.35
N LEU A 140 -2.03 8.04 20.21
CA LEU A 140 -2.28 9.47 20.07
C LEU A 140 -1.02 10.31 20.23
N GLU A 141 -0.19 9.99 21.22
CA GLU A 141 1.08 10.66 21.46
C GLU A 141 2.03 10.51 20.25
N THR A 142 2.13 9.30 19.71
CA THR A 142 2.93 9.03 18.50
C THR A 142 2.40 9.80 17.29
N PHE A 143 1.09 9.91 17.14
CA PHE A 143 0.48 10.69 16.06
C PHE A 143 0.78 12.19 16.20
N ASP A 144 0.67 12.74 17.42
CA ASP A 144 0.89 14.15 17.71
C ASP A 144 2.39 14.55 17.65
N ALA A 145 3.31 13.60 17.89
CA ALA A 145 4.76 13.82 17.83
C ALA A 145 5.31 13.95 16.41
N ARG A 146 4.52 13.64 15.37
CA ARG A 146 4.96 13.80 13.97
C ARG A 146 5.13 15.29 13.63
N PRO A 147 6.18 15.64 12.88
CA PRO A 147 6.34 17.03 12.40
C PRO A 147 5.11 17.46 11.59
N ARG A 148 4.48 18.52 12.03
CA ARG A 148 3.37 19.17 11.33
C ARG A 148 3.89 20.16 10.30
#